data_573b251026fd9b22b68d76da39b4c5fb
#
_entry.id   573b251026fd9b22b68d76da39b4c5fb
#
_cell.length_a   1.000
_cell.length_b   1.000
_cell.length_c   1.000
_cell.angle_alpha   90.00
_cell.angle_beta   90.00
_cell.angle_gamma   90.00
#
_symmetry.space_group_name_H-M   'P 1'
#
loop_
_entity.id
_entity.type
_entity.pdbx_description
1 polymer ?
#
loop_
_entity_poly.entity_id
_entity_poly.type
_entity_poly.pdbx_seq_one_letter_code
_entity_poly.pdbx_strand_id
1 'polypeptide(L)'
;MDNLLNMTNKNITLLFLVFLTFSCKQDAKIATFTVSYGNFSNYMMIEGFVEPVNSVSIVLPPCDGAIQFLVEDGVYVEEGDVVCIIEYQTLQGYYDQMAMSLETAEVGLIKTQADLNMQLAILEAQVRTNDADTRIAQLDSQQIAFMSPYQRRIKELELEKASTEKARYEKKFEALKVIQQSEIKRLELEISRFKLNLARYKEQLDALTLKAPQSGLFLRGINPLTGTKLNVGDPVWARFTVATMPQFDQMKVMIMASEADFKSINVNDSVYYTFDAMPGNTGKGKILKKAPVGQPYKRGSTVKFFEIEASIDSVQTMPEPGFTANCRVVLKQENNVISVPQIAIFDEDSMKVVFVQRKRGYERRQVLTGISSTKESVVTAGLEEGDVITLGKPKLSLVKELIALPDSLTQLIN
;
A
#
# COMPACT_ATOMS: atom_id res chain seq x y z
N MET A 1 -98.52 36.14 -3.57
CA MET A 1 -97.22 35.80 -2.95
C MET A 1 -96.10 35.57 -4.00
N ASP A 2 -96.40 35.72 -5.30
CA ASP A 2 -95.51 35.38 -6.40
C ASP A 2 -94.68 36.52 -7.02
N ASN A 3 -94.92 37.77 -6.57
CA ASN A 3 -94.24 38.95 -7.12
C ASN A 3 -92.97 39.43 -6.34
N LEU A 4 -92.72 38.88 -5.17
CA LEU A 4 -91.54 39.26 -4.36
C LEU A 4 -90.31 38.38 -4.62
N LEU A 5 -90.51 37.17 -5.15
CA LEU A 5 -89.41 36.21 -5.48
C LEU A 5 -88.68 36.53 -6.78
N ASN A 6 -89.33 37.28 -7.69
CA ASN A 6 -88.75 37.62 -9.00
C ASN A 6 -87.82 38.86 -8.98
N MET A 7 -88.00 39.74 -7.98
CA MET A 7 -87.13 40.96 -7.84
C MET A 7 -85.82 40.66 -7.13
N THR A 8 -85.73 39.63 -6.25
CA THR A 8 -84.50 39.22 -5.55
C THR A 8 -83.55 38.50 -6.46
N ASN A 9 -84.02 37.65 -7.40
CA ASN A 9 -83.22 36.95 -8.36
C ASN A 9 -82.54 37.79 -9.41
N LYS A 10 -83.16 38.90 -9.83
CA LYS A 10 -82.65 39.84 -10.86
C LYS A 10 -81.50 40.71 -10.31
N ASN A 11 -81.54 41.04 -9.03
CA ASN A 11 -80.48 41.83 -8.37
C ASN A 11 -79.27 40.94 -7.93
N ILE A 12 -79.48 39.67 -7.64
CA ILE A 12 -78.43 38.72 -7.33
C ILE A 12 -77.62 38.34 -8.58
N THR A 13 -78.31 38.16 -9.74
CA THR A 13 -77.63 37.91 -11.03
C THR A 13 -76.85 39.13 -11.53
N LEU A 14 -77.31 40.35 -11.26
CA LEU A 14 -76.57 41.56 -11.63
C LEU A 14 -75.37 41.79 -10.71
N LEU A 15 -75.47 41.45 -9.42
CA LEU A 15 -74.34 41.51 -8.47
C LEU A 15 -73.31 40.48 -8.76
N PHE A 16 -73.67 39.28 -9.28
CA PHE A 16 -72.72 38.21 -9.67
C PHE A 16 -71.98 38.53 -10.98
N LEU A 17 -72.63 39.29 -11.89
CA LEU A 17 -72.05 39.72 -13.17
C LEU A 17 -71.02 40.84 -12.99
N VAL A 18 -71.14 41.70 -11.97
CA VAL A 18 -70.15 42.73 -11.64
C VAL A 18 -68.94 42.21 -10.91
N PHE A 19 -69.06 41.06 -10.18
CA PHE A 19 -67.94 40.43 -9.52
C PHE A 19 -67.02 39.67 -10.46
N LEU A 20 -67.44 39.29 -11.68
CA LEU A 20 -66.64 38.56 -12.68
C LEU A 20 -65.71 39.46 -13.52
N THR A 21 -65.75 40.76 -13.39
CA THR A 21 -64.95 41.72 -14.18
C THR A 21 -63.67 42.21 -13.43
N PHE A 22 -63.51 41.89 -12.13
CA PHE A 22 -62.27 42.13 -11.40
C PHE A 22 -61.38 40.89 -11.38
N SER A 23 -61.14 40.24 -12.54
CA SER A 23 -60.01 39.36 -12.73
C SER A 23 -58.78 40.25 -12.84
N CYS A 24 -58.22 40.57 -11.71
CA CYS A 24 -56.91 41.19 -11.61
C CYS A 24 -55.89 40.24 -12.27
N LYS A 25 -55.42 40.56 -13.48
CA LYS A 25 -54.22 39.96 -14.07
C LYS A 25 -53.08 40.32 -13.13
N GLN A 26 -52.86 39.48 -12.14
CA GLN A 26 -51.68 39.56 -11.34
C GLN A 26 -50.52 39.19 -12.27
N ASP A 27 -49.83 40.19 -12.83
CA ASP A 27 -48.55 39.94 -13.54
C ASP A 27 -47.63 39.29 -12.55
N ALA A 28 -47.32 38.04 -12.80
CA ALA A 28 -46.41 37.30 -11.97
C ALA A 28 -45.11 38.11 -11.88
N LYS A 29 -44.80 38.60 -10.68
CA LYS A 29 -43.55 39.30 -10.43
C LYS A 29 -42.41 38.31 -10.70
N ILE A 30 -41.60 38.60 -11.73
CA ILE A 30 -40.41 37.82 -12.03
C ILE A 30 -39.46 37.97 -10.84
N ALA A 31 -38.96 36.87 -10.33
CA ALA A 31 -37.96 36.89 -9.29
C ALA A 31 -36.73 37.67 -9.78
N THR A 32 -36.13 38.45 -8.91
CA THR A 32 -34.99 39.32 -9.23
C THR A 32 -33.83 39.00 -8.32
N PHE A 33 -32.62 39.28 -8.80
CA PHE A 33 -31.37 39.13 -8.06
C PHE A 33 -30.63 40.48 -8.15
N THR A 34 -30.10 40.95 -7.01
CA THR A 34 -29.31 42.19 -6.96
C THR A 34 -27.81 41.78 -7.08
N VAL A 35 -27.18 42.38 -8.07
CA VAL A 35 -25.77 42.16 -8.38
C VAL A 35 -24.88 42.80 -7.32
N SER A 36 -23.97 42.07 -6.75
CA SER A 36 -22.97 42.58 -5.82
C SER A 36 -21.65 41.87 -6.03
N TYR A 37 -20.57 42.52 -5.62
CA TYR A 37 -19.26 41.83 -5.54
C TYR A 37 -19.29 40.81 -4.43
N GLY A 38 -18.74 39.65 -4.70
CA GLY A 38 -18.64 38.54 -3.76
C GLY A 38 -17.47 37.62 -4.05
N ASN A 39 -17.35 36.59 -3.25
CA ASN A 39 -16.40 35.53 -3.48
C ASN A 39 -17.09 34.39 -4.23
N PHE A 40 -16.58 34.08 -5.40
CA PHE A 40 -17.05 32.96 -6.21
C PHE A 40 -16.17 31.75 -5.92
N SER A 41 -16.79 30.60 -5.70
CA SER A 41 -16.08 29.32 -5.57
C SER A 41 -16.79 28.24 -6.37
N ASN A 42 -16.08 27.69 -7.34
CA ASN A 42 -16.52 26.48 -8.02
C ASN A 42 -15.97 25.27 -7.27
N TYR A 43 -16.84 24.42 -6.80
CA TYR A 43 -16.48 23.22 -6.04
C TYR A 43 -17.22 21.99 -6.58
N MET A 44 -16.61 20.86 -6.35
CA MET A 44 -17.15 19.55 -6.70
C MET A 44 -17.31 18.72 -5.44
N MET A 45 -18.39 17.95 -5.35
CA MET A 45 -18.64 17.03 -4.24
C MET A 45 -18.33 15.62 -4.73
N ILE A 46 -17.40 14.93 -4.06
CA ILE A 46 -17.01 13.56 -4.38
C ILE A 46 -16.86 12.79 -3.07
N GLU A 47 -17.26 11.54 -3.08
CA GLU A 47 -17.05 10.65 -1.95
C GLU A 47 -15.63 10.07 -1.95
N GLY A 48 -15.12 9.87 -0.77
CA GLY A 48 -13.85 9.20 -0.50
C GLY A 48 -13.93 8.42 0.81
N PHE A 49 -12.87 7.76 1.16
CA PHE A 49 -12.75 7.04 2.41
C PHE A 49 -11.41 7.32 3.08
N VAL A 50 -11.43 7.27 4.40
CA VAL A 50 -10.27 7.53 5.23
C VAL A 50 -9.37 6.31 5.24
N GLU A 51 -8.09 6.52 4.95
CA GLU A 51 -7.05 5.50 5.04
C GLU A 51 -5.86 6.01 5.85
N PRO A 52 -5.10 5.13 6.52
CA PRO A 52 -3.84 5.51 7.12
C PRO A 52 -2.83 5.89 6.02
N VAL A 53 -2.00 6.88 6.30
CA VAL A 53 -0.90 7.26 5.39
C VAL A 53 0.11 6.13 5.28
N ASN A 54 0.43 5.50 6.40
CA ASN A 54 1.36 4.40 6.50
C ASN A 54 0.67 3.16 7.07
N SER A 55 0.99 2.02 6.50
CA SER A 55 0.62 0.72 7.03
C SER A 55 1.79 -0.24 6.87
N VAL A 56 2.08 -1.01 7.88
CA VAL A 56 3.10 -2.04 7.82
C VAL A 56 2.43 -3.37 7.51
N SER A 57 2.85 -4.01 6.42
CA SER A 57 2.34 -5.32 6.04
C SER A 57 3.23 -6.41 6.61
N ILE A 58 2.62 -7.39 7.27
CA ILE A 58 3.29 -8.61 7.73
C ILE A 58 3.19 -9.63 6.60
N VAL A 59 4.34 -9.90 6.00
CA VAL A 59 4.45 -10.74 4.79
C VAL A 59 5.15 -12.03 5.13
N LEU A 60 4.64 -13.14 4.60
CA LEU A 60 5.24 -14.45 4.76
C LEU A 60 6.62 -14.52 4.09
N PRO A 61 7.65 -15.13 4.73
CA PRO A 61 8.91 -15.45 4.07
C PRO A 61 8.69 -16.39 2.87
N PRO A 62 9.72 -16.64 2.04
CA PRO A 62 9.59 -17.47 0.85
C PRO A 62 9.44 -18.97 1.20
N CYS A 63 8.28 -19.33 1.71
CA CYS A 63 7.87 -20.69 2.03
C CYS A 63 6.37 -20.87 1.77
N ASP A 64 5.93 -22.11 1.65
CA ASP A 64 4.53 -22.49 1.55
C ASP A 64 4.16 -23.24 2.85
N GLY A 65 2.93 -23.07 3.32
CA GLY A 65 2.49 -23.73 4.55
C GLY A 65 1.02 -23.48 4.85
N ALA A 66 0.61 -23.84 6.06
CA ALA A 66 -0.71 -23.55 6.59
C ALA A 66 -0.59 -22.74 7.89
N ILE A 67 -1.57 -21.87 8.12
CA ILE A 67 -1.63 -21.07 9.35
C ILE A 67 -1.95 -21.99 10.52
N GLN A 68 -1.02 -22.12 11.47
CA GLN A 68 -1.22 -22.88 12.72
C GLN A 68 -1.81 -21.99 13.81
N PHE A 69 -1.36 -20.75 13.89
CA PHE A 69 -1.83 -19.77 14.85
C PHE A 69 -1.94 -18.40 14.17
N LEU A 70 -2.98 -17.65 14.49
CA LEU A 70 -3.22 -16.30 14.00
C LEU A 70 -3.97 -15.49 15.05
N VAL A 71 -3.43 -14.34 15.42
CA VAL A 71 -4.09 -13.38 16.33
C VAL A 71 -5.45 -12.97 15.77
N GLU A 72 -6.42 -12.71 16.64
CA GLU A 72 -7.76 -12.28 16.24
C GLU A 72 -7.70 -10.93 15.49
N ASP A 73 -8.65 -10.75 14.58
CA ASP A 73 -8.76 -9.53 13.79
C ASP A 73 -9.19 -8.34 14.66
N GLY A 74 -8.52 -7.21 14.52
CA GLY A 74 -8.84 -5.99 15.27
C GLY A 74 -8.31 -5.95 16.71
N VAL A 75 -7.41 -6.85 17.10
CA VAL A 75 -6.76 -6.83 18.41
C VAL A 75 -5.52 -5.93 18.36
N TYR A 76 -5.28 -5.19 19.45
CA TYR A 76 -4.06 -4.42 19.64
C TYR A 76 -2.93 -5.35 20.09
N VAL A 77 -1.78 -5.27 19.41
CA VAL A 77 -0.58 -6.06 19.70
C VAL A 77 0.60 -5.14 19.97
N GLU A 78 1.55 -5.59 20.78
CA GLU A 78 2.80 -4.88 21.05
C GLU A 78 3.91 -5.31 20.08
N GLU A 79 4.92 -4.46 19.92
CA GLU A 79 6.10 -4.79 19.11
C GLU A 79 6.80 -6.05 19.66
N GLY A 80 7.04 -7.03 18.79
CA GLY A 80 7.67 -8.30 19.12
C GLY A 80 6.69 -9.43 19.50
N ASP A 81 5.41 -9.14 19.68
CA ASP A 81 4.41 -10.18 19.93
C ASP A 81 4.31 -11.16 18.77
N VAL A 82 4.09 -12.44 19.09
CA VAL A 82 3.85 -13.46 18.07
C VAL A 82 2.43 -13.31 17.55
N VAL A 83 2.32 -12.96 16.27
CA VAL A 83 1.05 -12.68 15.61
C VAL A 83 0.58 -13.78 14.67
N CYS A 84 1.50 -14.57 14.13
CA CYS A 84 1.18 -15.70 13.28
C CYS A 84 2.27 -16.77 13.37
N ILE A 85 1.85 -18.04 13.39
CA ILE A 85 2.74 -19.19 13.27
C ILE A 85 2.29 -20.00 12.06
N ILE A 86 3.25 -20.31 11.20
CA ILE A 86 3.01 -21.12 10.01
C ILE A 86 3.59 -22.52 10.24
N GLU A 87 2.81 -23.52 9.95
CA GLU A 87 3.25 -24.89 9.91
C GLU A 87 3.73 -25.24 8.51
N TYR A 88 5.00 -25.68 8.42
CA TYR A 88 5.59 -26.16 7.19
C TYR A 88 6.30 -27.51 7.43
N GLN A 89 5.54 -28.60 7.38
CA GLN A 89 5.99 -29.96 7.71
C GLN A 89 7.22 -30.40 6.92
N THR A 90 7.30 -30.02 5.65
CA THR A 90 8.44 -30.38 4.79
C THR A 90 9.74 -29.76 5.29
N LEU A 91 9.73 -28.51 5.75
CA LEU A 91 10.89 -27.82 6.28
C LEU A 91 11.35 -28.44 7.62
N GLN A 92 10.40 -28.77 8.47
CA GLN A 92 10.67 -29.50 9.72
C GLN A 92 11.35 -30.85 9.42
N GLY A 93 10.84 -31.59 8.44
CA GLY A 93 11.44 -32.84 8.01
C GLY A 93 12.88 -32.70 7.51
N TYR A 94 13.18 -31.64 6.77
CA TYR A 94 14.58 -31.35 6.35
C TYR A 94 15.48 -30.99 7.52
N TYR A 95 15.00 -30.23 8.49
CA TYR A 95 15.76 -29.93 9.71
C TYR A 95 16.08 -31.19 10.46
N ASP A 96 15.11 -32.05 10.73
CA ASP A 96 15.28 -33.31 11.48
C ASP A 96 16.23 -34.25 10.75
N GLN A 97 16.11 -34.43 9.44
CA GLN A 97 17.05 -35.24 8.63
C GLN A 97 18.46 -34.69 8.70
N MET A 98 18.63 -33.37 8.67
CA MET A 98 19.96 -32.77 8.74
C MET A 98 20.59 -32.89 10.13
N ALA A 99 19.77 -32.84 11.19
CA ALA A 99 20.19 -33.08 12.55
C ALA A 99 20.70 -34.51 12.73
N MET A 100 19.97 -35.51 12.22
CA MET A 100 20.42 -36.94 12.23
C MET A 100 21.70 -37.16 11.40
N SER A 101 21.83 -36.48 10.27
CA SER A 101 23.03 -36.56 9.43
C SER A 101 24.26 -35.98 10.14
N LEU A 102 24.06 -34.87 10.85
CA LEU A 102 25.12 -34.27 11.67
C LEU A 102 25.58 -35.20 12.78
N GLU A 103 24.65 -35.77 13.54
CA GLU A 103 24.94 -36.71 14.62
C GLU A 103 25.70 -37.94 14.11
N THR A 104 25.24 -38.49 12.97
CA THR A 104 25.93 -39.65 12.33
C THR A 104 27.34 -39.29 11.91
N ALA A 105 27.57 -38.11 11.35
CA ALA A 105 28.90 -37.65 10.95
C ALA A 105 29.81 -37.38 12.16
N GLU A 106 29.32 -36.86 13.26
CA GLU A 106 30.07 -36.62 14.49
C GLU A 106 30.48 -37.95 15.13
N VAL A 107 29.58 -38.93 15.20
CA VAL A 107 29.92 -40.30 15.66
C VAL A 107 30.92 -40.96 14.72
N GLY A 108 30.77 -40.78 13.40
CA GLY A 108 31.71 -41.27 12.38
C GLY A 108 33.12 -40.69 12.56
N LEU A 109 33.24 -39.40 12.87
CA LEU A 109 34.51 -38.75 13.16
C LEU A 109 35.22 -39.39 14.38
N ILE A 110 34.50 -39.56 15.48
CA ILE A 110 35.02 -40.16 16.72
C ILE A 110 35.53 -41.58 16.45
N LYS A 111 34.75 -42.40 15.74
CA LYS A 111 35.13 -43.75 15.36
C LYS A 111 36.38 -43.78 14.49
N THR A 112 36.41 -43.00 13.42
CA THR A 112 37.54 -42.93 12.48
C THR A 112 38.80 -42.43 13.20
N GLN A 113 38.68 -41.46 14.11
CA GLN A 113 39.78 -40.93 14.88
C GLN A 113 40.35 -42.02 15.83
N ALA A 114 39.48 -42.80 16.49
CA ALA A 114 39.90 -43.89 17.34
C ALA A 114 40.62 -45.01 16.56
N ASP A 115 40.07 -45.41 15.40
CA ASP A 115 40.64 -46.43 14.54
C ASP A 115 42.04 -46.03 13.99
N LEU A 116 42.16 -44.80 13.53
CA LEU A 116 43.44 -44.28 13.02
C LEU A 116 44.48 -44.08 14.12
N ASN A 117 44.08 -43.67 15.33
CA ASN A 117 44.97 -43.59 16.48
C ASN A 117 45.49 -44.96 16.89
N MET A 118 44.65 -46.00 16.88
CA MET A 118 45.04 -47.36 17.13
C MET A 118 46.05 -47.83 16.07
N GLN A 119 45.82 -47.59 14.79
CA GLN A 119 46.76 -47.96 13.72
C GLN A 119 48.11 -47.25 13.87
N LEU A 120 48.10 -45.95 14.21
CA LEU A 120 49.36 -45.22 14.49
C LEU A 120 50.10 -45.78 15.67
N ALA A 121 49.40 -46.12 16.77
CA ALA A 121 50.08 -46.75 17.96
C ALA A 121 50.73 -48.07 17.64
N ILE A 122 50.06 -48.93 16.85
CA ILE A 122 50.67 -50.22 16.37
C ILE A 122 51.91 -49.96 15.52
N LEU A 123 51.83 -49.02 14.58
CA LEU A 123 52.95 -48.72 13.68
C LEU A 123 54.12 -48.06 14.42
N GLU A 124 53.85 -47.20 15.41
CA GLU A 124 54.81 -46.56 16.28
C GLU A 124 55.54 -47.64 17.07
N ALA A 125 54.84 -48.65 17.62
CA ALA A 125 55.46 -49.79 18.30
C ALA A 125 56.38 -50.56 17.37
N GLN A 126 55.99 -50.81 16.10
CA GLN A 126 56.85 -51.44 15.09
C GLN A 126 58.10 -50.62 14.75
N VAL A 127 57.97 -49.29 14.63
CA VAL A 127 59.10 -48.37 14.42
C VAL A 127 60.10 -48.51 15.57
N ARG A 128 59.63 -48.53 16.82
CA ARG A 128 60.45 -48.69 18.00
C ARG A 128 61.18 -50.09 18.04
N THR A 129 60.48 -51.17 17.67
CA THR A 129 61.06 -52.50 17.56
C THR A 129 62.17 -52.54 16.50
N ASN A 130 61.90 -52.02 15.29
CA ASN A 130 62.91 -52.00 14.22
C ASN A 130 64.09 -51.06 14.55
N ASP A 131 63.88 -49.98 15.33
CA ASP A 131 64.99 -49.16 15.85
C ASP A 131 65.90 -49.97 16.80
N ALA A 132 65.30 -50.75 17.72
CA ALA A 132 66.02 -51.61 18.61
C ALA A 132 66.81 -52.70 17.85
N ASP A 133 66.17 -53.36 16.87
CA ASP A 133 66.85 -54.39 16.02
C ASP A 133 68.01 -53.79 15.23
N THR A 134 67.83 -52.55 14.70
CA THR A 134 68.90 -51.84 14.00
C THR A 134 70.08 -51.54 14.93
N ARG A 135 69.80 -51.11 16.18
CA ARG A 135 70.88 -50.89 17.19
C ARG A 135 71.62 -52.19 17.57
N ILE A 136 70.91 -53.32 17.71
CA ILE A 136 71.51 -54.63 17.95
C ILE A 136 72.41 -54.98 16.78
N ALA A 137 71.95 -54.90 15.53
CA ALA A 137 72.75 -55.17 14.34
C ALA A 137 73.95 -54.24 14.21
N GLN A 138 73.83 -52.94 14.64
CA GLN A 138 74.97 -52.03 14.70
C GLN A 138 76.01 -52.46 15.72
N LEU A 139 75.63 -52.88 16.93
CA LEU A 139 76.52 -53.39 17.96
C LEU A 139 77.23 -54.67 17.50
N ASP A 140 76.51 -55.63 16.91
CA ASP A 140 77.07 -56.83 16.32
C ASP A 140 78.10 -56.50 15.22
N SER A 141 77.81 -55.47 14.40
CA SER A 141 78.80 -55.07 13.35
C SER A 141 80.07 -54.46 13.89
N GLN A 142 80.17 -53.98 15.12
CA GLN A 142 81.38 -53.50 15.76
C GLN A 142 82.33 -54.64 16.14
N GLN A 143 81.80 -55.86 16.26
CA GLN A 143 82.63 -57.06 16.59
C GLN A 143 83.24 -57.79 15.35
N ILE A 144 82.98 -57.26 14.13
CA ILE A 144 83.38 -57.84 12.82
C ILE A 144 84.85 -57.99 12.68
N ALA A 145 85.74 -57.29 13.43
CA ALA A 145 87.19 -57.34 13.33
C ALA A 145 87.79 -58.75 13.57
N PHE A 146 87.09 -59.58 14.36
CA PHE A 146 87.55 -60.93 14.74
C PHE A 146 86.81 -62.06 13.98
N MET A 147 85.99 -61.75 12.95
CA MET A 147 85.21 -62.74 12.21
C MET A 147 85.77 -63.05 10.84
N SER A 148 85.42 -64.25 10.29
CA SER A 148 85.76 -64.64 8.95
C SER A 148 85.18 -63.74 7.89
N PRO A 149 85.75 -63.60 6.68
CA PRO A 149 85.22 -62.75 5.63
C PRO A 149 83.75 -63.05 5.25
N TYR A 150 83.37 -64.32 5.29
CA TYR A 150 81.94 -64.74 5.06
C TYR A 150 80.99 -64.27 6.16
N GLN A 151 81.39 -64.43 7.41
CA GLN A 151 80.59 -63.96 8.55
C GLN A 151 80.44 -62.43 8.58
N ARG A 152 81.51 -61.71 8.21
CA ARG A 152 81.43 -60.24 8.07
C ARG A 152 80.36 -59.83 7.06
N ARG A 153 80.36 -60.49 5.90
CA ARG A 153 79.39 -60.16 4.86
C ARG A 153 77.94 -60.42 5.27
N ILE A 154 77.70 -61.49 6.04
CA ILE A 154 76.37 -61.76 6.62
C ILE A 154 75.99 -60.64 7.56
N LYS A 155 76.79 -60.19 8.49
CA LYS A 155 76.50 -59.14 9.46
C LYS A 155 76.30 -57.78 8.79
N GLU A 156 77.04 -57.46 7.76
CA GLU A 156 76.82 -56.27 6.93
C GLU A 156 75.41 -56.29 6.26
N LEU A 157 75.03 -57.43 5.69
CA LEU A 157 73.73 -57.61 5.07
C LEU A 157 72.59 -57.58 6.11
N GLU A 158 72.79 -58.11 7.30
CA GLU A 158 71.83 -58.04 8.41
C GLU A 158 71.60 -56.58 8.86
N LEU A 159 72.65 -55.76 8.98
CA LEU A 159 72.61 -54.39 9.32
C LEU A 159 71.91 -53.59 8.19
N GLU A 160 72.25 -53.84 6.92
CA GLU A 160 71.62 -53.23 5.77
C GLU A 160 70.09 -53.52 5.72
N LYS A 161 69.74 -54.79 5.96
CA LYS A 161 68.32 -55.21 6.04
C LYS A 161 67.62 -54.52 7.19
N ALA A 162 68.15 -54.51 8.41
CA ALA A 162 67.57 -53.88 9.58
C ALA A 162 67.33 -52.33 9.33
N SER A 163 68.34 -51.65 8.77
CA SER A 163 68.32 -50.25 8.48
C SER A 163 67.28 -49.94 7.40
N THR A 164 67.10 -50.75 6.35
CA THR A 164 66.13 -50.65 5.30
C THR A 164 64.74 -50.89 5.86
N GLU A 165 64.56 -51.88 6.72
CA GLU A 165 63.23 -52.12 7.36
C GLU A 165 62.81 -50.95 8.29
N LYS A 166 63.76 -50.45 9.11
CA LYS A 166 63.48 -49.23 9.91
C LYS A 166 63.06 -48.10 9.07
N ALA A 167 63.77 -47.72 8.01
CA ALA A 167 63.41 -46.62 7.10
C ALA A 167 62.08 -46.85 6.43
N ARG A 168 61.71 -48.10 6.11
CA ARG A 168 60.37 -48.42 5.54
C ARG A 168 59.25 -48.18 6.53
N TYR A 169 59.43 -48.59 7.82
CA TYR A 169 58.38 -48.37 8.84
C TYR A 169 58.26 -46.90 9.24
N GLU A 170 59.39 -46.18 9.34
CA GLU A 170 59.36 -44.72 9.56
C GLU A 170 58.57 -44.00 8.46
N LYS A 171 58.82 -44.30 7.16
CA LYS A 171 58.06 -43.73 6.05
C LYS A 171 56.60 -44.11 6.10
N LYS A 172 56.24 -45.35 6.49
CA LYS A 172 54.82 -45.75 6.65
C LYS A 172 54.18 -44.99 7.79
N PHE A 173 54.85 -44.74 8.89
CA PHE A 173 54.36 -44.00 10.03
C PHE A 173 54.02 -42.51 9.62
N GLU A 174 55.01 -41.90 8.98
CA GLU A 174 54.77 -40.51 8.50
C GLU A 174 53.62 -40.41 7.45
N ALA A 175 53.57 -41.37 6.52
CA ALA A 175 52.51 -41.44 5.54
C ALA A 175 51.12 -41.65 6.21
N LEU A 176 51.00 -42.53 7.20
CA LEU A 176 49.74 -42.76 7.92
C LEU A 176 49.35 -41.57 8.74
N LYS A 177 50.31 -40.83 9.32
CA LYS A 177 50.03 -39.55 10.03
C LYS A 177 49.41 -38.47 9.11
N VAL A 178 49.96 -38.34 7.90
CA VAL A 178 49.41 -37.41 6.89
C VAL A 178 48.00 -37.85 6.46
N ILE A 179 47.79 -39.15 6.24
CA ILE A 179 46.47 -39.71 5.91
C ILE A 179 45.49 -39.43 7.04
N GLN A 180 45.86 -39.66 8.31
CA GLN A 180 45.04 -39.36 9.47
C GLN A 180 44.59 -37.89 9.50
N GLN A 181 45.57 -36.97 9.38
CA GLN A 181 45.26 -35.53 9.39
C GLN A 181 44.30 -35.14 8.26
N SER A 182 44.52 -35.67 7.06
CA SER A 182 43.67 -35.39 5.89
C SER A 182 42.28 -35.95 6.07
N GLU A 183 42.12 -37.15 6.59
CA GLU A 183 40.81 -37.80 6.78
C GLU A 183 40.00 -37.11 7.89
N ILE A 184 40.64 -36.80 9.03
CA ILE A 184 40.03 -36.03 10.10
C ILE A 184 39.55 -34.67 9.54
N LYS A 185 40.42 -33.96 8.78
CA LYS A 185 40.06 -32.66 8.19
C LYS A 185 38.90 -32.76 7.22
N ARG A 186 38.85 -33.82 6.40
CA ARG A 186 37.73 -34.10 5.51
C ARG A 186 36.42 -34.24 6.28
N LEU A 187 36.38 -35.02 7.35
CA LEU A 187 35.22 -35.25 8.20
C LEU A 187 34.80 -33.98 8.96
N GLU A 188 35.76 -33.21 9.47
CA GLU A 188 35.48 -31.90 10.10
C GLU A 188 34.82 -30.93 9.14
N LEU A 189 35.25 -30.87 7.87
CA LEU A 189 34.61 -30.03 6.84
C LEU A 189 33.20 -30.51 6.51
N GLU A 190 32.99 -31.84 6.49
CA GLU A 190 31.66 -32.43 6.27
C GLU A 190 30.70 -32.07 7.42
N ILE A 191 31.14 -32.21 8.68
CA ILE A 191 30.39 -31.78 9.86
C ILE A 191 30.09 -30.29 9.83
N SER A 192 31.07 -29.46 9.44
CA SER A 192 30.88 -28.02 9.30
C SER A 192 29.80 -27.69 8.27
N ARG A 193 29.73 -28.40 7.15
CA ARG A 193 28.66 -28.25 6.15
C ARG A 193 27.28 -28.62 6.72
N PHE A 194 27.16 -29.70 7.46
CA PHE A 194 25.92 -30.09 8.11
C PHE A 194 25.47 -29.04 9.14
N LYS A 195 26.39 -28.52 9.95
CA LYS A 195 26.12 -27.45 10.93
C LYS A 195 25.59 -26.19 10.26
N LEU A 196 26.20 -25.77 9.14
CA LEU A 196 25.75 -24.62 8.39
C LEU A 196 24.34 -24.82 7.79
N ASN A 197 24.08 -26.00 7.23
CA ASN A 197 22.77 -26.32 6.70
C ASN A 197 21.69 -26.36 7.79
N LEU A 198 22.02 -27.00 8.93
CA LEU A 198 21.12 -27.06 10.08
C LEU A 198 20.78 -25.66 10.62
N ALA A 199 21.80 -24.81 10.76
CA ALA A 199 21.58 -23.40 11.17
C ALA A 199 20.66 -22.66 10.21
N ARG A 200 20.82 -22.85 8.89
CA ARG A 200 19.96 -22.24 7.87
C ARG A 200 18.52 -22.74 7.94
N TYR A 201 18.30 -24.04 8.11
CA TYR A 201 16.94 -24.58 8.28
C TYR A 201 16.29 -24.10 9.56
N LYS A 202 17.07 -24.00 10.65
CA LYS A 202 16.58 -23.43 11.90
C LYS A 202 16.15 -21.97 11.74
N GLU A 203 16.97 -21.15 11.10
CA GLU A 203 16.62 -19.75 10.81
C GLU A 203 15.32 -19.65 9.98
N GLN A 204 15.17 -20.54 8.98
CA GLN A 204 13.94 -20.60 8.19
C GLN A 204 12.73 -21.02 9.00
N LEU A 205 12.87 -21.96 9.94
CA LEU A 205 11.80 -22.37 10.87
C LEU A 205 11.46 -21.24 11.84
N ASP A 206 12.45 -20.56 12.40
CA ASP A 206 12.25 -19.43 13.30
C ASP A 206 11.52 -18.28 12.58
N ALA A 207 11.81 -18.08 11.28
CA ALA A 207 11.14 -17.09 10.44
C ALA A 207 9.65 -17.41 10.14
N LEU A 208 9.18 -18.66 10.35
CA LEU A 208 7.77 -19.02 10.25
C LEU A 208 6.93 -18.52 11.44
N THR A 209 7.59 -18.10 12.51
CA THR A 209 6.96 -17.41 13.64
C THR A 209 7.03 -15.92 13.37
N LEU A 210 5.92 -15.38 12.80
CA LEU A 210 5.82 -13.98 12.47
C LEU A 210 5.51 -13.16 13.72
N LYS A 211 6.29 -12.09 13.91
CA LYS A 211 6.14 -11.16 15.03
C LYS A 211 5.66 -9.80 14.54
N ALA A 212 4.98 -9.08 15.42
CA ALA A 212 4.57 -7.71 15.15
C ALA A 212 5.81 -6.80 15.01
N PRO A 213 5.98 -6.10 13.89
CA PRO A 213 7.13 -5.22 13.67
C PRO A 213 7.02 -3.88 14.42
N GLN A 214 5.84 -3.57 14.94
CA GLN A 214 5.54 -2.37 15.72
C GLN A 214 4.28 -2.63 16.56
N SER A 215 4.05 -1.80 17.59
CA SER A 215 2.79 -1.83 18.32
C SER A 215 1.66 -1.20 17.50
N GLY A 216 0.47 -1.79 17.54
CA GLY A 216 -0.69 -1.28 16.77
C GLY A 216 -1.81 -2.29 16.61
N LEU A 217 -2.82 -1.89 15.84
CA LEU A 217 -3.97 -2.74 15.51
C LEU A 217 -3.58 -3.79 14.46
N PHE A 218 -3.87 -5.04 14.75
CA PHE A 218 -3.61 -6.16 13.84
C PHE A 218 -4.85 -6.44 12.98
N LEU A 219 -4.74 -6.22 11.67
CA LEU A 219 -5.81 -6.50 10.71
C LEU A 219 -5.42 -7.69 9.85
N ARG A 220 -6.20 -8.77 9.92
CA ARG A 220 -5.98 -9.97 9.12
C ARG A 220 -6.07 -9.67 7.63
N GLY A 221 -5.18 -10.26 6.84
CA GLY A 221 -5.24 -10.24 5.39
C GLY A 221 -6.47 -10.97 4.84
N ILE A 222 -6.73 -10.76 3.53
CA ILE A 222 -7.84 -11.40 2.82
C ILE A 222 -7.28 -12.60 2.05
N ASN A 223 -7.93 -13.75 2.21
CA ASN A 223 -7.66 -14.93 1.40
C ASN A 223 -8.19 -14.70 -0.03
N PRO A 224 -7.32 -14.60 -1.04
CA PRO A 224 -7.74 -14.30 -2.41
C PRO A 224 -8.54 -15.41 -3.08
N LEU A 225 -8.52 -16.63 -2.53
CA LEU A 225 -9.28 -17.77 -3.04
C LEU A 225 -10.73 -17.73 -2.57
N THR A 226 -10.96 -17.32 -1.32
CA THR A 226 -12.30 -17.32 -0.70
C THR A 226 -12.91 -15.92 -0.63
N GLY A 227 -12.09 -14.85 -0.69
CA GLY A 227 -12.52 -13.47 -0.49
C GLY A 227 -12.83 -13.12 0.97
N THR A 228 -12.57 -14.03 1.92
CA THR A 228 -12.78 -13.85 3.35
C THR A 228 -11.48 -13.53 4.07
N LYS A 229 -11.56 -13.04 5.31
CA LYS A 229 -10.36 -12.87 6.14
C LYS A 229 -9.71 -14.20 6.44
N LEU A 230 -8.38 -14.19 6.58
CA LEU A 230 -7.57 -15.36 6.88
C LEU A 230 -7.96 -15.98 8.22
N ASN A 231 -7.95 -17.30 8.26
CA ASN A 231 -8.22 -18.11 9.43
C ASN A 231 -7.14 -19.16 9.65
N VAL A 232 -7.12 -19.73 10.84
CA VAL A 232 -6.28 -20.89 11.17
C VAL A 232 -6.67 -22.06 10.25
N GLY A 233 -5.66 -22.73 9.68
CA GLY A 233 -5.82 -23.81 8.69
C GLY A 233 -5.76 -23.35 7.22
N ASP A 234 -5.86 -22.05 6.94
CA ASP A 234 -5.76 -21.54 5.57
C ASP A 234 -4.37 -21.79 4.99
N PRO A 235 -4.28 -22.23 3.72
CA PRO A 235 -3.01 -22.34 3.01
C PRO A 235 -2.47 -20.95 2.67
N VAL A 236 -1.18 -20.79 2.87
CA VAL A 236 -0.45 -19.56 2.53
C VAL A 236 0.82 -19.90 1.77
N TRP A 237 1.29 -18.98 0.94
CA TRP A 237 2.44 -19.16 0.07
C TRP A 237 3.42 -18.00 0.19
N ALA A 238 4.58 -18.16 -0.41
CA ALA A 238 5.64 -17.18 -0.40
C ALA A 238 5.16 -15.75 -0.72
N ARG A 239 5.59 -14.77 0.09
CA ARG A 239 5.26 -13.34 -0.04
C ARG A 239 3.77 -13.00 0.13
N PHE A 240 2.99 -13.89 0.72
CA PHE A 240 1.61 -13.62 1.04
C PHE A 240 1.51 -12.62 2.20
N THR A 241 0.63 -11.62 2.07
CA THR A 241 0.35 -10.65 3.15
C THR A 241 -0.60 -11.28 4.15
N VAL A 242 -0.09 -11.66 5.31
CA VAL A 242 -0.86 -12.31 6.40
C VAL A 242 -1.70 -11.29 7.14
N ALA A 243 -1.15 -10.11 7.37
CA ALA A 243 -1.83 -9.03 8.07
C ALA A 243 -1.27 -7.66 7.69
N THR A 244 -2.04 -6.63 8.02
CA THR A 244 -1.62 -5.23 7.90
C THR A 244 -1.79 -4.55 9.26
N MET A 245 -0.83 -3.71 9.63
CA MET A 245 -0.85 -2.90 10.85
C MET A 245 -0.89 -1.43 10.44
N PRO A 246 -2.07 -0.77 10.44
CA PRO A 246 -2.20 0.64 10.13
C PRO A 246 -1.60 1.50 11.23
N GLN A 247 -0.98 2.62 10.86
CA GLN A 247 -0.55 3.67 11.78
C GLN A 247 -1.64 4.75 11.83
N PHE A 248 -2.17 5.01 13.03
CA PHE A 248 -3.29 5.94 13.22
C PHE A 248 -2.87 7.40 13.40
N ASP A 249 -1.57 7.69 13.46
CA ASP A 249 -1.04 9.04 13.71
C ASP A 249 -1.32 9.98 12.55
N GLN A 250 -1.37 9.46 11.32
CA GLN A 250 -1.59 10.23 10.11
C GLN A 250 -2.57 9.53 9.19
N MET A 251 -3.66 10.23 8.89
CA MET A 251 -4.70 9.76 7.97
C MET A 251 -4.70 10.58 6.69
N LYS A 252 -5.11 9.95 5.61
CA LYS A 252 -5.38 10.55 4.32
C LYS A 252 -6.80 10.19 3.88
N VAL A 253 -7.34 10.95 2.95
CA VAL A 253 -8.58 10.60 2.28
C VAL A 253 -8.27 10.12 0.87
N MET A 254 -8.73 8.91 0.57
CA MET A 254 -8.68 8.37 -0.78
C MET A 254 -9.99 8.69 -1.48
N ILE A 255 -9.94 9.55 -2.48
CA ILE A 255 -11.08 10.02 -3.26
C ILE A 255 -11.17 9.19 -4.54
N MET A 256 -12.36 8.68 -4.85
CA MET A 256 -12.62 7.92 -6.07
C MET A 256 -13.33 8.80 -7.11
N ALA A 257 -12.54 9.43 -7.98
CA ALA A 257 -13.06 10.33 -9.00
C ALA A 257 -13.44 9.61 -10.30
N SER A 258 -14.54 10.04 -10.92
CA SER A 258 -14.86 9.65 -12.30
C SER A 258 -13.84 10.21 -13.30
N GLU A 259 -13.80 9.72 -14.53
CA GLU A 259 -12.91 10.23 -15.58
C GLU A 259 -13.15 11.73 -15.86
N ALA A 260 -14.40 12.19 -15.81
CA ALA A 260 -14.74 13.59 -16.01
C ALA A 260 -14.25 14.47 -14.85
N ASP A 261 -14.45 14.02 -13.63
CA ASP A 261 -14.07 14.73 -12.40
C ASP A 261 -12.56 14.81 -12.27
N PHE A 262 -11.88 13.72 -12.59
CA PHE A 262 -10.41 13.61 -12.51
C PHE A 262 -9.68 14.70 -13.34
N LYS A 263 -10.22 15.04 -14.51
CA LYS A 263 -9.62 16.09 -15.36
C LYS A 263 -9.71 17.48 -14.74
N SER A 264 -10.77 17.74 -13.97
CA SER A 264 -11.04 19.04 -13.37
C SER A 264 -10.26 19.29 -12.07
N ILE A 265 -9.83 18.24 -11.38
CA ILE A 265 -9.11 18.32 -10.12
C ILE A 265 -7.60 18.44 -10.37
N ASN A 266 -6.93 19.31 -9.65
CA ASN A 266 -5.48 19.50 -9.73
C ASN A 266 -4.81 19.19 -8.38
N VAL A 267 -3.52 18.86 -8.44
CA VAL A 267 -2.70 18.74 -7.25
C VAL A 267 -2.61 20.11 -6.57
N ASN A 268 -2.67 20.12 -5.24
CA ASN A 268 -2.78 21.28 -4.36
C ASN A 268 -4.16 21.96 -4.31
N ASP A 269 -5.19 21.48 -5.00
CA ASP A 269 -6.55 21.96 -4.78
C ASP A 269 -6.97 21.74 -3.33
N SER A 270 -7.63 22.73 -2.73
CA SER A 270 -8.13 22.65 -1.35
C SER A 270 -9.34 21.74 -1.28
N VAL A 271 -9.37 20.90 -0.24
CA VAL A 271 -10.48 19.98 0.02
C VAL A 271 -11.01 20.22 1.43
N TYR A 272 -12.32 20.25 1.55
CA TYR A 272 -13.03 20.31 2.82
C TYR A 272 -13.79 19.00 3.01
N TYR A 273 -13.67 18.42 4.21
CA TYR A 273 -14.23 17.11 4.54
C TYR A 273 -15.41 17.25 5.49
N THR A 274 -16.40 16.42 5.29
CA THR A 274 -17.41 16.07 6.29
C THR A 274 -17.51 14.56 6.36
N PHE A 275 -17.63 14.00 7.56
CA PHE A 275 -17.63 12.57 7.78
C PHE A 275 -19.00 12.10 8.21
N ASP A 276 -19.57 11.12 7.50
CA ASP A 276 -20.94 10.65 7.77
C ASP A 276 -21.06 10.02 9.16
N ALA A 277 -20.03 9.30 9.59
CA ALA A 277 -19.98 8.67 10.91
C ALA A 277 -19.76 9.65 12.07
N MET A 278 -19.39 10.91 11.79
CA MET A 278 -19.06 11.94 12.79
C MET A 278 -19.74 13.27 12.45
N PRO A 279 -21.07 13.39 12.68
CA PRO A 279 -21.80 14.62 12.37
C PRO A 279 -21.23 15.84 13.10
N GLY A 280 -20.95 16.91 12.34
CA GLY A 280 -20.36 18.14 12.87
C GLY A 280 -18.84 18.18 12.88
N ASN A 281 -18.15 17.04 12.68
CA ASN A 281 -16.71 17.02 12.50
C ASN A 281 -16.37 17.42 11.05
N THR A 282 -15.64 18.51 10.91
CA THR A 282 -15.19 19.04 9.62
C THR A 282 -13.68 19.04 9.54
N GLY A 283 -13.16 18.71 8.39
CA GLY A 283 -11.73 18.70 8.13
C GLY A 283 -11.36 19.56 6.92
N LYS A 284 -10.09 19.88 6.81
CA LYS A 284 -9.50 20.58 5.67
C LYS A 284 -8.19 19.91 5.29
N GLY A 285 -7.92 19.86 4.00
CA GLY A 285 -6.68 19.33 3.44
C GLY A 285 -6.48 19.78 2.00
N LYS A 286 -5.57 19.09 1.32
CA LYS A 286 -5.20 19.36 -0.07
C LYS A 286 -5.04 18.07 -0.84
N ILE A 287 -5.23 18.15 -2.14
CA ILE A 287 -4.90 17.07 -3.07
C ILE A 287 -3.38 16.90 -3.10
N LEU A 288 -2.90 15.71 -2.73
CA LEU A 288 -1.47 15.38 -2.72
C LEU A 288 -1.04 14.75 -4.03
N LYS A 289 -1.83 13.78 -4.51
CA LYS A 289 -1.45 12.96 -5.66
C LYS A 289 -2.68 12.46 -6.42
N LYS A 290 -2.51 12.28 -7.72
CA LYS A 290 -3.52 11.71 -8.61
C LYS A 290 -2.94 10.46 -9.27
N ALA A 291 -3.63 9.32 -9.16
CA ALA A 291 -3.21 8.12 -9.85
C ALA A 291 -3.46 8.27 -11.37
N PRO A 292 -2.44 8.11 -12.22
CA PRO A 292 -2.58 8.33 -13.67
C PRO A 292 -3.35 7.21 -14.37
N VAL A 293 -3.60 6.08 -13.70
CA VAL A 293 -4.26 4.90 -14.27
C VAL A 293 -5.61 4.69 -13.60
N GLY A 294 -6.66 4.68 -14.42
CA GLY A 294 -8.01 4.38 -13.95
C GLY A 294 -8.20 2.88 -13.73
N GLN A 295 -8.83 2.53 -12.61
CA GLN A 295 -9.18 1.16 -12.25
C GLN A 295 -10.66 0.88 -12.53
N PRO A 296 -11.04 -0.35 -12.94
CA PRO A 296 -12.45 -0.70 -13.11
C PRO A 296 -13.14 -0.77 -11.75
N TYR A 297 -14.34 -0.20 -11.64
CA TYR A 297 -15.14 -0.21 -10.41
C TYR A 297 -15.44 -1.62 -9.88
N LYS A 298 -15.65 -2.57 -10.80
CA LYS A 298 -15.79 -4.02 -10.52
C LYS A 298 -15.12 -4.80 -11.65
N ARG A 299 -14.72 -6.02 -11.37
CA ARG A 299 -14.14 -6.92 -12.38
C ARG A 299 -15.09 -7.06 -13.56
N GLY A 300 -14.66 -6.63 -14.77
CA GLY A 300 -15.48 -6.63 -15.99
C GLY A 300 -16.34 -5.36 -16.20
N SER A 301 -16.28 -4.36 -15.31
CA SER A 301 -16.96 -3.08 -15.51
C SER A 301 -16.24 -2.21 -16.54
N THR A 302 -17.01 -1.51 -17.38
CA THR A 302 -16.52 -0.48 -18.29
C THR A 302 -16.32 0.87 -17.57
N VAL A 303 -16.99 1.05 -16.42
CA VAL A 303 -16.86 2.25 -15.61
C VAL A 303 -15.54 2.21 -14.87
N LYS A 304 -14.72 3.23 -15.06
CA LYS A 304 -13.42 3.40 -14.41
C LYS A 304 -13.49 4.54 -13.38
N PHE A 305 -12.74 4.36 -12.31
CA PHE A 305 -12.47 5.41 -11.35
C PHE A 305 -10.96 5.66 -11.26
N PHE A 306 -10.61 6.85 -10.81
CA PHE A 306 -9.23 7.28 -10.60
C PHE A 306 -9.06 7.61 -9.12
N GLU A 307 -8.02 7.06 -8.53
CA GLU A 307 -7.68 7.31 -7.13
C GLU A 307 -6.95 8.65 -7.01
N ILE A 308 -7.42 9.46 -6.06
CA ILE A 308 -6.85 10.75 -5.72
C ILE A 308 -6.58 10.76 -4.23
N GLU A 309 -5.31 10.92 -3.85
CA GLU A 309 -4.92 11.03 -2.45
C GLU A 309 -5.00 12.48 -2.00
N ALA A 310 -5.64 12.70 -0.86
CA ALA A 310 -5.76 14.01 -0.24
C ALA A 310 -5.33 13.97 1.23
N SER A 311 -4.63 15.03 1.69
CA SER A 311 -4.20 15.16 3.10
C SER A 311 -5.37 15.52 4.01
N ILE A 312 -5.22 15.21 5.30
CA ILE A 312 -6.02 15.79 6.37
C ILE A 312 -5.09 16.72 7.17
N ASP A 313 -5.09 18.02 6.82
CA ASP A 313 -4.19 18.98 7.47
C ASP A 313 -4.74 19.47 8.80
N SER A 314 -6.07 19.56 8.93
CA SER A 314 -6.75 19.94 10.17
C SER A 314 -8.11 19.27 10.26
N VAL A 315 -8.43 18.75 11.42
CA VAL A 315 -9.71 18.12 11.75
C VAL A 315 -9.92 18.26 13.26
N GLN A 316 -11.17 18.34 13.73
CA GLN A 316 -11.45 18.46 15.16
C GLN A 316 -11.14 17.15 15.91
N THR A 317 -11.57 16.04 15.36
CA THR A 317 -11.28 14.69 15.87
C THR A 317 -10.83 13.82 14.69
N MET A 318 -9.70 13.12 14.83
CA MET A 318 -9.18 12.27 13.76
C MET A 318 -10.18 11.16 13.44
N PRO A 319 -10.62 11.03 12.16
CA PRO A 319 -11.54 9.97 11.76
C PRO A 319 -10.83 8.61 11.74
N GLU A 320 -11.58 7.56 12.00
CA GLU A 320 -11.07 6.19 11.93
C GLU A 320 -10.94 5.72 10.47
N PRO A 321 -10.00 4.79 10.19
CA PRO A 321 -9.87 4.18 8.87
C PRO A 321 -11.17 3.51 8.42
N GLY A 322 -11.48 3.64 7.13
CA GLY A 322 -12.70 3.11 6.54
C GLY A 322 -13.92 4.02 6.65
N PHE A 323 -13.86 5.14 7.36
CA PHE A 323 -14.97 6.09 7.39
C PHE A 323 -15.14 6.76 6.04
N THR A 324 -16.40 6.96 5.63
CA THR A 324 -16.74 7.70 4.42
C THR A 324 -16.58 9.20 4.67
N ALA A 325 -15.89 9.86 3.75
CA ALA A 325 -15.68 11.31 3.74
C ALA A 325 -16.36 11.93 2.51
N ASN A 326 -17.24 12.88 2.74
CA ASN A 326 -17.76 13.73 1.68
C ASN A 326 -16.77 14.86 1.44
N CYS A 327 -16.11 14.83 0.27
CA CYS A 327 -15.02 15.73 -0.11
C CYS A 327 -15.57 16.86 -0.99
N ARG A 328 -15.50 18.08 -0.50
CA ARG A 328 -15.76 19.27 -1.28
C ARG A 328 -14.43 19.81 -1.82
N VAL A 329 -14.11 19.45 -3.04
CA VAL A 329 -12.89 19.89 -3.74
C VAL A 329 -13.14 21.26 -4.37
N VAL A 330 -12.32 22.24 -4.03
CA VAL A 330 -12.40 23.60 -4.60
C VAL A 330 -11.58 23.64 -5.88
N LEU A 331 -12.27 23.71 -7.02
CA LEU A 331 -11.64 23.70 -8.34
C LEU A 331 -11.07 25.06 -8.73
N LYS A 332 -11.87 26.13 -8.46
CA LYS A 332 -11.48 27.51 -8.71
C LYS A 332 -12.14 28.44 -7.71
N GLN A 333 -11.40 29.44 -7.28
CA GLN A 333 -11.89 30.48 -6.40
C GLN A 333 -11.45 31.83 -6.93
N GLU A 334 -12.38 32.78 -7.01
CA GLU A 334 -12.10 34.17 -7.34
C GLU A 334 -12.75 35.06 -6.29
N ASN A 335 -12.02 36.04 -5.83
CA ASN A 335 -12.48 36.99 -4.82
C ASN A 335 -12.83 38.32 -5.50
N ASN A 336 -13.80 39.00 -4.93
CA ASN A 336 -14.22 40.33 -5.39
C ASN A 336 -14.62 40.35 -6.87
N VAL A 337 -15.47 39.40 -7.26
CA VAL A 337 -16.06 39.29 -8.61
C VAL A 337 -17.57 39.39 -8.58
N ILE A 338 -18.18 39.83 -9.68
CA ILE A 338 -19.61 39.78 -9.86
C ILE A 338 -20.01 38.36 -10.24
N SER A 339 -20.77 37.67 -9.39
CA SER A 339 -21.37 36.38 -9.72
C SER A 339 -22.89 36.50 -9.80
N VAL A 340 -23.48 35.85 -10.78
CA VAL A 340 -24.95 35.85 -10.98
C VAL A 340 -25.44 34.40 -11.10
N PRO A 341 -26.68 34.12 -10.63
CA PRO A 341 -27.26 32.79 -10.82
C PRO A 341 -27.31 32.41 -12.29
N GLN A 342 -26.95 31.18 -12.62
CA GLN A 342 -26.92 30.66 -14.00
C GLN A 342 -28.24 30.79 -14.71
N ILE A 343 -29.36 30.69 -13.96
CA ILE A 343 -30.72 30.87 -14.50
C ILE A 343 -31.05 32.31 -14.94
N ALA A 344 -30.24 33.30 -14.55
CA ALA A 344 -30.40 34.71 -14.97
C ALA A 344 -29.71 35.01 -16.30
N ILE A 345 -28.90 34.10 -16.82
CA ILE A 345 -28.19 34.25 -18.08
C ILE A 345 -28.95 33.49 -19.17
N PHE A 346 -29.27 34.20 -20.25
CA PHE A 346 -30.01 33.66 -21.40
C PHE A 346 -29.11 33.65 -22.63
N ASP A 347 -29.10 32.53 -23.35
CA ASP A 347 -28.42 32.44 -24.64
C ASP A 347 -29.36 32.92 -25.75
N GLU A 348 -29.04 34.03 -26.44
CA GLU A 348 -29.76 34.58 -27.55
C GLU A 348 -28.79 34.94 -28.68
N ASP A 349 -29.09 34.51 -29.89
CA ASP A 349 -28.31 34.81 -31.11
C ASP A 349 -26.78 34.63 -30.94
N SER A 350 -26.36 33.52 -30.29
CA SER A 350 -24.96 33.22 -29.97
C SER A 350 -24.30 34.18 -28.97
N MET A 351 -25.09 35.02 -28.29
CA MET A 351 -24.62 35.91 -27.23
C MET A 351 -25.29 35.57 -25.90
N LYS A 352 -24.58 35.82 -24.82
CA LYS A 352 -25.15 35.71 -23.46
C LYS A 352 -25.71 37.06 -23.05
N VAL A 353 -26.99 37.06 -22.65
CA VAL A 353 -27.70 38.26 -22.26
C VAL A 353 -28.36 38.10 -20.89
N VAL A 354 -28.48 39.22 -20.20
CA VAL A 354 -29.25 39.36 -18.94
C VAL A 354 -30.28 40.47 -19.09
N PHE A 355 -31.37 40.40 -18.32
CA PHE A 355 -32.39 41.43 -18.30
C PHE A 355 -32.26 42.21 -17.00
N VAL A 356 -31.81 43.45 -17.10
CA VAL A 356 -31.65 44.38 -15.98
C VAL A 356 -32.94 45.17 -15.78
N GLN A 357 -33.49 45.14 -14.58
CA GLN A 357 -34.71 45.87 -14.23
C GLN A 357 -34.41 47.38 -14.13
N ARG A 358 -35.26 48.21 -14.77
CA ARG A 358 -35.24 49.66 -14.68
C ARG A 358 -36.64 50.19 -14.28
N LYS A 359 -36.72 51.49 -13.97
CA LYS A 359 -37.98 52.13 -13.56
C LYS A 359 -39.15 51.95 -14.55
N ARG A 360 -38.83 51.76 -15.84
CA ARG A 360 -39.83 51.52 -16.91
C ARG A 360 -39.32 50.37 -17.82
N GLY A 361 -39.60 49.13 -17.42
CA GLY A 361 -39.25 47.93 -18.20
C GLY A 361 -37.89 47.33 -17.89
N TYR A 362 -37.37 46.53 -18.83
CA TYR A 362 -36.14 45.76 -18.68
C TYR A 362 -35.17 46.13 -19.81
N GLU A 363 -33.89 46.29 -19.47
CA GLU A 363 -32.81 46.44 -20.42
C GLU A 363 -32.24 45.07 -20.75
N ARG A 364 -32.19 44.71 -22.02
CA ARG A 364 -31.48 43.52 -22.50
C ARG A 364 -30.03 43.91 -22.67
N ARG A 365 -29.15 43.30 -21.88
CA ARG A 365 -27.73 43.66 -21.83
C ARG A 365 -26.87 42.46 -22.13
N GLN A 366 -25.94 42.57 -23.06
CA GLN A 366 -24.97 41.57 -23.36
C GLN A 366 -23.99 41.46 -22.18
N VAL A 367 -23.61 40.21 -21.77
CA VAL A 367 -22.66 39.98 -20.73
C VAL A 367 -21.56 39.03 -21.22
N LEU A 368 -20.37 39.24 -20.69
CA LEU A 368 -19.27 38.34 -20.85
C LEU A 368 -19.14 37.49 -19.59
N THR A 369 -19.21 36.17 -19.74
CA THR A 369 -19.10 35.26 -18.62
C THR A 369 -17.73 34.65 -18.56
N GLY A 370 -17.15 34.57 -17.37
CA GLY A 370 -15.93 33.88 -17.07
C GLY A 370 -16.16 32.44 -16.55
N ILE A 371 -15.60 32.15 -15.40
CA ILE A 371 -15.74 30.85 -14.75
C ILE A 371 -17.20 30.65 -14.31
N SER A 372 -17.71 29.44 -14.52
CA SER A 372 -19.09 29.07 -14.16
C SER A 372 -19.07 27.85 -13.26
N SER A 373 -20.02 27.79 -12.35
CA SER A 373 -20.42 26.62 -11.59
C SER A 373 -21.80 26.15 -12.02
N THR A 374 -22.32 25.08 -11.45
CA THR A 374 -23.71 24.61 -11.69
C THR A 374 -24.76 25.60 -11.24
N LYS A 375 -24.45 26.51 -10.32
CA LYS A 375 -25.40 27.44 -9.72
C LYS A 375 -25.22 28.88 -10.19
N GLU A 376 -23.97 29.31 -10.37
CA GLU A 376 -23.60 30.70 -10.62
C GLU A 376 -22.54 30.83 -11.70
N SER A 377 -22.50 31.95 -12.38
CA SER A 377 -21.43 32.33 -13.32
C SER A 377 -20.84 33.67 -12.92
N VAL A 378 -19.55 33.78 -13.03
CA VAL A 378 -18.83 35.05 -12.92
C VAL A 378 -19.07 35.85 -14.17
N VAL A 379 -19.47 37.11 -14.02
CA VAL A 379 -19.63 38.06 -15.11
C VAL A 379 -18.42 39.00 -15.10
N THR A 380 -17.65 38.97 -16.20
CA THR A 380 -16.45 39.77 -16.34
C THR A 380 -16.70 41.14 -16.95
N ALA A 381 -17.79 41.28 -17.69
CA ALA A 381 -18.21 42.56 -18.28
C ALA A 381 -19.73 42.58 -18.53
N GLY A 382 -20.33 43.78 -18.49
CA GLY A 382 -21.74 44.01 -18.85
C GLY A 382 -22.67 44.27 -17.67
N LEU A 383 -22.24 44.05 -16.42
CA LEU A 383 -22.98 44.35 -15.20
C LEU A 383 -22.19 45.24 -14.26
N GLU A 384 -22.92 46.04 -13.49
CA GLU A 384 -22.38 46.90 -12.44
C GLU A 384 -22.96 46.50 -11.08
N GLU A 385 -22.27 46.85 -10.01
CA GLU A 385 -22.77 46.63 -8.66
C GLU A 385 -24.07 47.42 -8.42
N GLY A 386 -25.07 46.76 -7.84
CA GLY A 386 -26.37 47.34 -7.60
C GLY A 386 -27.37 47.14 -8.76
N ASP A 387 -26.96 46.59 -9.91
CA ASP A 387 -27.91 46.23 -10.96
C ASP A 387 -28.86 45.15 -10.43
N VAL A 388 -30.14 45.25 -10.78
CA VAL A 388 -31.17 44.27 -10.43
C VAL A 388 -31.52 43.48 -11.68
N ILE A 389 -31.13 42.18 -11.71
CA ILE A 389 -31.37 41.29 -12.85
C ILE A 389 -32.58 40.39 -12.60
N THR A 390 -33.23 39.92 -13.66
CA THR A 390 -34.35 38.99 -13.55
C THR A 390 -33.86 37.54 -13.63
N LEU A 391 -34.48 36.65 -12.85
CA LEU A 391 -34.21 35.21 -12.88
C LEU A 391 -35.07 34.46 -13.92
N GLY A 392 -35.90 35.17 -14.66
CA GLY A 392 -36.74 34.64 -15.72
C GLY A 392 -36.85 35.63 -16.87
N LYS A 393 -37.19 35.16 -18.06
CA LYS A 393 -37.31 35.97 -19.27
C LYS A 393 -38.56 36.88 -19.18
N PRO A 394 -38.39 38.23 -19.23
CA PRO A 394 -39.51 39.13 -19.18
C PRO A 394 -40.31 39.13 -20.49
N LYS A 395 -41.56 39.67 -20.46
CA LYS A 395 -42.38 39.81 -21.67
C LYS A 395 -41.67 40.76 -22.67
N LEU A 396 -41.54 40.34 -23.91
CA LEU A 396 -40.85 41.09 -24.97
C LEU A 396 -41.35 42.54 -25.13
N SER A 397 -42.61 42.78 -24.86
CA SER A 397 -43.23 44.16 -24.93
C SER A 397 -42.68 45.14 -23.89
N LEU A 398 -42.01 44.66 -22.86
CA LEU A 398 -41.39 45.44 -21.78
C LEU A 398 -39.84 45.50 -21.88
N VAL A 399 -39.26 44.87 -22.89
CA VAL A 399 -37.81 44.79 -23.08
C VAL A 399 -37.37 45.84 -24.08
N LYS A 400 -36.37 46.63 -23.71
CA LYS A 400 -35.70 47.61 -24.58
C LYS A 400 -34.70 46.95 -25.51
N GLU A 401 -34.23 47.74 -26.53
CA GLU A 401 -33.17 47.26 -27.42
C GLU A 401 -31.95 46.77 -26.70
N LEU A 402 -31.20 45.88 -27.38
CA LEU A 402 -29.97 45.27 -26.86
C LEU A 402 -28.88 46.32 -26.64
N ILE A 403 -28.35 46.37 -25.46
CA ILE A 403 -27.14 47.10 -25.15
C ILE A 403 -25.96 46.08 -25.34
N ALA A 404 -25.30 46.20 -26.49
CA ALA A 404 -24.12 45.38 -26.80
C ALA A 404 -22.91 45.90 -26.06
N LEU A 405 -21.97 44.96 -25.77
CA LEU A 405 -20.66 45.33 -25.26
C LEU A 405 -19.81 45.99 -26.35
N PRO A 406 -18.88 46.90 -25.99
CA PRO A 406 -17.92 47.45 -26.93
C PRO A 406 -17.09 46.35 -27.61
N ASP A 407 -16.84 46.53 -28.93
CA ASP A 407 -16.07 45.51 -29.73
C ASP A 407 -14.67 45.19 -29.17
N SER A 408 -14.10 46.13 -28.42
CA SER A 408 -12.81 45.91 -27.72
C SER A 408 -12.83 44.82 -26.62
N LEU A 409 -13.99 44.53 -26.04
CA LEU A 409 -14.16 43.52 -25.00
C LEU A 409 -14.58 42.16 -25.61
N THR A 410 -15.20 42.16 -26.78
CA THR A 410 -15.63 40.92 -27.47
C THR A 410 -14.46 40.20 -28.17
N GLN A 411 -13.38 40.88 -28.51
CA GLN A 411 -12.16 40.28 -29.12
C GLN A 411 -11.30 39.47 -28.14
N LEU A 412 -11.56 39.48 -26.86
CA LEU A 412 -10.85 38.68 -25.84
C LEU A 412 -11.32 37.22 -25.71
N ILE A 413 -12.28 36.80 -26.57
CA ILE A 413 -12.93 35.47 -26.49
C ILE A 413 -12.42 34.47 -27.56
N ASN A 414 -11.61 34.89 -28.51
CA ASN A 414 -11.03 34.02 -29.56
C ASN A 414 -9.60 33.56 -29.28
#